data_f4e7a267147e13afb07962c8bc34b929
#
_entry.id   f4e7a267147e13afb07962c8bc34b929
#
_cell.length_a   1.000
_cell.length_b   1.000
_cell.length_c   1.000
_cell.angle_alpha   90.00
_cell.angle_beta   90.00
_cell.angle_gamma   90.00
#
_symmetry.space_group_name_H-M   'P 1'
#
loop_
_entity.id
_entity.type
_entity.pdbx_description
1 polymer ?
#
loop_
_entity_poly.entity_id
_entity_poly.type
_entity_poly.pdbx_seq_one_letter_code
_entity_poly.pdbx_strand_id
1 'polypeptide(L)'
;MKDSNVNLSRRKVLAGIAATVAAGMAPHILADPKIKSRVVRVESDRVWKGEKRDPKVVQEMVHSGLIELTDKKTLEAAWKSIFNPDMKVGLKINLLGNPSIYTAPEITAVVAAGAVAAGVKPDNIIIWDRYKDHFLQTEYKLGKHESGGTVCAGGEYDAERLVNTIKSQARMDKLASQATQITINLPVLKDHICAGVTASLKNIAFGCYKHPELAHENFCDPYIVDAYEHYIKYNKVPLIIMDATQACYEGGPRPTNPSYRWKENAIYLAVDPVAMDQIAMQRIMLKRREMEMSDKSIMSVHISTAAERGLGTNKPDMIDFTTIRI
;
A
#
# COMPACT_ATOMS: atom_id res chain seq x y z
N MET A 1 29.56 -24.30 -30.92
CA MET A 1 28.16 -24.04 -30.48
C MET A 1 28.20 -22.83 -29.59
N LYS A 2 27.68 -21.69 -30.06
CA LYS A 2 27.72 -20.41 -29.35
C LYS A 2 26.43 -20.26 -28.57
N ASP A 3 26.55 -20.23 -27.24
CA ASP A 3 25.47 -19.87 -26.33
C ASP A 3 25.13 -18.38 -26.52
N SER A 4 23.98 -18.09 -27.09
CA SER A 4 23.40 -16.76 -27.17
C SER A 4 22.65 -16.47 -25.86
N ASN A 5 23.34 -15.90 -24.88
CA ASN A 5 22.72 -15.27 -23.71
C ASN A 5 21.92 -14.05 -24.18
N VAL A 6 20.60 -14.21 -24.34
CA VAL A 6 19.69 -13.09 -24.58
C VAL A 6 19.45 -12.39 -23.22
N ASN A 7 20.26 -11.38 -22.96
CA ASN A 7 20.06 -10.47 -21.84
C ASN A 7 18.87 -9.56 -22.16
N LEU A 8 17.63 -10.02 -21.86
CA LEU A 8 16.43 -9.20 -21.93
C LEU A 8 16.53 -8.10 -20.87
N SER A 9 16.90 -6.91 -21.35
CA SER A 9 17.12 -5.74 -20.50
C SER A 9 15.88 -5.46 -19.65
N ARG A 10 16.09 -5.20 -18.35
CA ARG A 10 15.09 -4.73 -17.36
C ARG A 10 14.18 -3.61 -17.91
N ARG A 11 14.68 -2.83 -18.88
CA ARG A 11 13.92 -1.80 -19.61
C ARG A 11 12.70 -2.29 -20.37
N LYS A 12 12.68 -3.53 -20.91
CA LYS A 12 11.55 -4.05 -21.67
C LYS A 12 10.35 -4.41 -20.79
N VAL A 13 10.58 -4.77 -19.52
CA VAL A 13 9.52 -5.11 -18.57
C VAL A 13 8.80 -3.85 -18.07
N LEU A 14 9.55 -2.80 -17.74
CA LEU A 14 8.97 -1.52 -17.32
C LEU A 14 8.29 -0.79 -18.48
N ALA A 15 8.78 -0.94 -19.71
CA ALA A 15 8.11 -0.46 -20.92
C ALA A 15 6.77 -1.21 -21.17
N GLY A 16 6.70 -2.51 -20.86
CA GLY A 16 5.47 -3.30 -20.90
C GLY A 16 4.42 -2.80 -19.92
N ILE A 17 4.82 -2.44 -18.69
CA ILE A 17 3.93 -1.86 -17.68
C ILE A 17 3.41 -0.49 -18.12
N ALA A 18 4.25 0.36 -18.70
CA ALA A 18 3.86 1.67 -19.22
C ALA A 18 2.93 1.57 -20.45
N ALA A 19 3.17 0.62 -21.35
CA ALA A 19 2.36 0.43 -22.56
C ALA A 19 0.97 -0.16 -22.27
N THR A 20 0.83 -1.06 -21.27
CA THR A 20 -0.46 -1.62 -20.85
C THR A 20 -1.33 -0.63 -20.08
N VAL A 21 -0.71 0.38 -19.44
CA VAL A 21 -1.45 1.50 -18.83
C VAL A 21 -2.20 2.34 -19.88
N ALA A 22 -1.66 2.46 -21.09
CA ALA A 22 -2.29 3.20 -22.19
C ALA A 22 -3.47 2.44 -22.85
N ALA A 23 -3.56 1.12 -22.72
CA ALA A 23 -4.51 0.28 -23.44
C ALA A 23 -5.79 -0.10 -22.68
N GLY A 24 -6.01 0.42 -21.46
CA GLY A 24 -7.26 0.16 -20.70
C GLY A 24 -7.44 -1.27 -20.18
N MET A 25 -6.55 -2.19 -20.48
CA MET A 25 -6.58 -3.56 -19.96
C MET A 25 -5.80 -3.61 -18.64
N ALA A 26 -6.45 -4.11 -17.57
CA ALA A 26 -5.70 -4.52 -16.38
C ALA A 26 -4.69 -5.60 -16.85
N PRO A 27 -3.39 -5.43 -16.63
CA PRO A 27 -2.48 -6.53 -16.88
C PRO A 27 -2.81 -7.61 -15.86
N HIS A 28 -3.40 -8.72 -16.29
CA HIS A 28 -3.02 -9.98 -15.69
C HIS A 28 -1.52 -10.06 -15.97
N ILE A 29 -0.72 -9.67 -14.99
CA ILE A 29 0.70 -9.96 -15.01
C ILE A 29 0.76 -11.48 -14.87
N LEU A 30 0.67 -12.19 -15.98
CA LEU A 30 1.23 -13.53 -16.06
C LEU A 30 2.70 -13.30 -15.72
N ALA A 31 3.05 -13.56 -14.46
CA ALA A 31 4.40 -13.39 -13.97
C ALA A 31 5.30 -14.22 -14.90
N ASP A 32 6.10 -13.55 -15.72
CA ASP A 32 7.22 -14.21 -16.36
C ASP A 32 8.02 -14.84 -15.22
N PRO A 33 8.15 -16.18 -15.14
CA PRO A 33 8.81 -16.86 -14.02
C PRO A 33 10.28 -16.45 -13.84
N LYS A 34 10.79 -15.55 -14.67
CA LYS A 34 12.13 -14.96 -14.56
C LYS A 34 12.16 -13.57 -13.92
N ILE A 35 10.99 -12.94 -13.67
CA ILE A 35 10.92 -11.57 -13.14
C ILE A 35 10.46 -11.64 -11.70
N LYS A 36 11.37 -11.24 -10.80
CA LYS A 36 11.06 -11.17 -9.37
C LYS A 36 10.27 -9.91 -9.03
N SER A 37 9.30 -10.05 -8.13
CA SER A 37 8.60 -8.91 -7.53
C SER A 37 9.52 -8.18 -6.58
N ARG A 38 9.77 -6.89 -6.82
CA ARG A 38 10.66 -6.10 -5.99
C ARG A 38 9.91 -5.50 -4.81
N VAL A 39 10.47 -5.66 -3.61
CA VAL A 39 10.09 -4.96 -2.39
C VAL A 39 11.31 -4.27 -1.83
N VAL A 40 11.25 -2.94 -1.70
CA VAL A 40 12.34 -2.11 -1.19
C VAL A 40 12.00 -1.65 0.22
N ARG A 41 12.85 -1.97 1.19
CA ARG A 41 12.83 -1.45 2.55
C ARG A 41 13.86 -0.33 2.67
N VAL A 42 13.44 0.85 3.10
CA VAL A 42 14.35 1.94 3.44
C VAL A 42 14.26 2.19 4.94
N GLU A 43 15.39 2.13 5.64
CA GLU A 43 15.46 2.36 7.08
C GLU A 43 16.36 3.52 7.44
N SER A 44 16.01 4.23 8.52
CA SER A 44 16.81 5.31 9.07
C SER A 44 16.58 5.49 10.56
N ASP A 45 17.65 5.44 11.34
CA ASP A 45 17.58 5.75 12.78
C ASP A 45 17.31 7.24 13.05
N ARG A 46 17.47 8.09 12.01
CA ARG A 46 17.24 9.55 12.07
C ARG A 46 15.78 9.94 11.84
N VAL A 47 14.88 8.96 11.57
CA VAL A 47 13.47 9.26 11.19
C VAL A 47 12.68 9.96 12.30
N TRP A 48 13.15 9.89 13.55
CA TRP A 48 12.51 10.52 14.70
C TRP A 48 13.32 11.67 15.28
N LYS A 49 12.64 12.79 15.54
CA LYS A 49 13.10 13.90 16.39
C LYS A 49 12.20 13.96 17.64
N GLY A 50 12.63 13.32 18.73
CA GLY A 50 11.78 13.09 19.89
C GLY A 50 10.61 12.16 19.51
N GLU A 51 9.38 12.63 19.70
CA GLU A 51 8.16 11.87 19.37
C GLU A 51 7.59 12.20 17.99
N LYS A 52 8.19 13.12 17.23
CA LYS A 52 7.77 13.51 15.89
C LYS A 52 8.71 12.94 14.84
N ARG A 53 8.17 12.61 13.68
CA ARG A 53 8.98 12.25 12.52
C ARG A 53 9.71 13.48 11.97
N ASP A 54 10.91 13.28 11.46
CA ASP A 54 11.62 14.31 10.69
C ASP A 54 11.13 14.29 9.23
N PRO A 55 10.41 15.33 8.76
CA PRO A 55 9.86 15.33 7.39
C PRO A 55 10.95 15.20 6.31
N LYS A 56 12.16 15.73 6.57
CA LYS A 56 13.28 15.66 5.61
C LYS A 56 13.81 14.23 5.48
N VAL A 57 13.91 13.52 6.62
CA VAL A 57 14.37 12.11 6.60
C VAL A 57 13.30 11.23 5.96
N VAL A 58 12.01 11.43 6.28
CA VAL A 58 10.91 10.71 5.61
C VAL A 58 10.94 10.95 4.10
N GLN A 59 11.17 12.19 3.67
CA GLN A 59 11.31 12.52 2.25
C GLN A 59 12.49 11.77 1.62
N GLU A 60 13.65 11.77 2.26
CA GLU A 60 14.85 11.04 1.80
C GLU A 60 14.57 9.54 1.68
N MET A 61 13.88 8.94 2.66
CA MET A 61 13.49 7.52 2.64
C MET A 61 12.57 7.19 1.45
N VAL A 62 11.51 7.97 1.24
CA VAL A 62 10.57 7.73 0.12
C VAL A 62 11.27 7.90 -1.22
N HIS A 63 12.09 8.94 -1.38
CA HIS A 63 12.80 9.22 -2.63
C HIS A 63 13.81 8.13 -2.98
N SER A 64 14.63 7.71 -2.00
CA SER A 64 15.62 6.63 -2.19
C SER A 64 14.93 5.31 -2.56
N GLY A 65 13.85 4.97 -1.84
CA GLY A 65 13.08 3.76 -2.11
C GLY A 65 12.40 3.78 -3.48
N LEU A 66 11.88 4.93 -3.91
CA LEU A 66 11.22 5.05 -5.20
C LEU A 66 12.22 4.92 -6.37
N ILE A 67 13.40 5.55 -6.26
CA ILE A 67 14.47 5.42 -7.26
C ILE A 67 14.87 3.95 -7.39
N GLU A 68 15.11 3.27 -6.28
CA GLU A 68 15.48 1.85 -6.28
C GLU A 68 14.36 0.97 -6.85
N LEU A 69 13.12 1.17 -6.40
CA LEU A 69 11.98 0.37 -6.86
C LEU A 69 11.78 0.49 -8.38
N THR A 70 11.89 1.71 -8.91
CA THR A 70 11.59 2.01 -10.31
C THR A 70 12.78 1.82 -11.24
N ASP A 71 13.99 1.60 -10.72
CA ASP A 71 15.26 1.52 -11.49
C ASP A 71 15.47 2.78 -12.38
N LYS A 72 15.06 3.95 -11.89
CA LYS A 72 15.22 5.22 -12.62
C LYS A 72 16.46 5.95 -12.13
N LYS A 73 17.09 6.70 -13.06
CA LYS A 73 18.32 7.45 -12.76
C LYS A 73 18.07 8.74 -11.96
N THR A 74 16.84 9.27 -12.03
CA THR A 74 16.48 10.53 -11.37
C THR A 74 15.13 10.40 -10.69
N LEU A 75 14.92 11.16 -9.62
CA LEU A 75 13.66 11.21 -8.90
C LEU A 75 12.50 11.67 -9.80
N GLU A 76 12.74 12.67 -10.65
CA GLU A 76 11.75 13.15 -11.62
C GLU A 76 11.28 12.02 -12.55
N ALA A 77 12.22 11.24 -13.10
CA ALA A 77 11.90 10.11 -13.96
C ALA A 77 11.15 9.00 -13.18
N ALA A 78 11.47 8.82 -11.89
CA ALA A 78 10.80 7.88 -11.04
C ALA A 78 9.32 8.28 -10.81
N TRP A 79 9.05 9.52 -10.42
CA TRP A 79 7.67 10.02 -10.28
C TRP A 79 6.89 10.01 -11.59
N LYS A 80 7.50 10.44 -12.70
CA LYS A 80 6.87 10.39 -14.04
C LYS A 80 6.61 8.98 -14.56
N SER A 81 7.22 7.95 -13.97
CA SER A 81 6.89 6.57 -14.30
C SER A 81 5.61 6.06 -13.60
N ILE A 82 5.17 6.76 -12.54
CA ILE A 82 3.95 6.45 -11.77
C ILE A 82 2.80 7.36 -12.19
N PHE A 83 3.07 8.66 -12.40
CA PHE A 83 2.06 9.68 -12.65
C PHE A 83 2.18 10.29 -14.05
N ASN A 84 1.06 10.72 -14.59
CA ASN A 84 1.01 11.66 -15.71
C ASN A 84 0.03 12.84 -15.40
N PRO A 85 0.14 13.97 -16.11
CA PRO A 85 -0.58 15.21 -15.77
C PRO A 85 -2.12 15.10 -15.71
N ASP A 86 -2.72 14.22 -16.52
CA ASP A 86 -4.17 14.12 -16.66
C ASP A 86 -4.82 13.13 -15.69
N MET A 87 -4.02 12.47 -14.86
CA MET A 87 -4.54 11.47 -13.91
C MET A 87 -5.31 12.12 -12.77
N LYS A 88 -6.40 11.46 -12.35
CA LYS A 88 -7.05 11.67 -11.06
C LYS A 88 -6.50 10.65 -10.06
N VAL A 89 -5.82 11.13 -9.04
CA VAL A 89 -5.01 10.34 -8.12
C VAL A 89 -5.67 10.26 -6.76
N GLY A 90 -5.89 9.05 -6.26
CA GLY A 90 -6.25 8.78 -4.88
C GLY A 90 -5.01 8.41 -4.06
N LEU A 91 -4.80 9.06 -2.92
CA LEU A 91 -3.86 8.63 -1.90
C LEU A 91 -4.68 7.95 -0.80
N LYS A 92 -4.72 6.62 -0.80
CA LYS A 92 -5.48 5.86 0.20
C LYS A 92 -4.61 5.64 1.43
N ILE A 93 -4.84 6.46 2.44
CA ILE A 93 -4.20 6.37 3.75
C ILE A 93 -4.90 5.33 4.64
N ASN A 94 -4.30 4.98 5.76
CA ASN A 94 -4.88 4.12 6.79
C ASN A 94 -4.92 4.86 8.12
N LEU A 95 -6.08 5.31 8.54
CA LEU A 95 -6.30 6.02 9.80
C LEU A 95 -6.89 5.13 10.89
N LEU A 96 -7.28 3.90 10.56
CA LEU A 96 -7.83 2.95 11.54
C LEU A 96 -6.73 2.49 12.50
N GLY A 97 -6.79 2.97 13.72
CA GLY A 97 -5.77 2.77 14.75
C GLY A 97 -5.32 4.10 15.39
N ASN A 98 -5.91 5.21 14.92
CA ASN A 98 -5.75 6.52 15.54
C ASN A 98 -6.15 6.49 17.02
N PRO A 99 -5.54 7.30 17.89
CA PRO A 99 -4.36 8.13 17.62
C PRO A 99 -3.04 7.35 17.66
N SER A 100 -3.09 6.06 17.94
CA SER A 100 -1.92 5.24 18.30
C SER A 100 -1.04 4.88 17.12
N ILE A 101 -1.65 4.55 15.97
CA ILE A 101 -0.93 4.12 14.77
C ILE A 101 -1.78 4.38 13.52
N TYR A 102 -1.25 5.18 12.59
CA TYR A 102 -1.87 5.54 11.32
C TYR A 102 -0.81 6.00 10.33
N THR A 103 -1.16 6.10 9.04
CA THR A 103 -0.25 6.56 7.99
C THR A 103 0.27 7.97 8.34
N ALA A 104 1.58 8.13 8.36
CA ALA A 104 2.23 9.39 8.68
C ALA A 104 1.89 10.50 7.65
N PRO A 105 1.48 11.69 8.09
CA PRO A 105 1.23 12.81 7.19
C PRO A 105 2.43 13.17 6.35
N GLU A 106 3.65 13.01 6.87
CA GLU A 106 4.90 13.29 6.17
C GLU A 106 5.06 12.41 4.92
N ILE A 107 4.71 11.12 4.99
CA ILE A 107 4.74 10.22 3.82
C ILE A 107 3.73 10.70 2.78
N THR A 108 2.51 11.02 3.21
CA THR A 108 1.45 11.49 2.33
C THR A 108 1.83 12.80 1.64
N ALA A 109 2.46 13.72 2.36
CA ALA A 109 2.95 14.99 1.83
C ALA A 109 4.00 14.79 0.72
N VAL A 110 4.94 13.87 0.93
CA VAL A 110 5.98 13.54 -0.08
C VAL A 110 5.34 12.97 -1.34
N VAL A 111 4.35 12.08 -1.20
CA VAL A 111 3.69 11.47 -2.36
C VAL A 111 2.83 12.49 -3.12
N ALA A 112 2.09 13.35 -2.41
CA ALA A 112 1.31 14.43 -3.02
C ALA A 112 2.21 15.42 -3.79
N ALA A 113 3.31 15.86 -3.16
CA ALA A 113 4.31 16.72 -3.81
C ALA A 113 4.96 16.04 -5.03
N GLY A 114 5.24 14.74 -4.95
CA GLY A 114 5.76 13.94 -6.06
C GLY A 114 4.79 13.85 -7.25
N ALA A 115 3.50 13.71 -6.99
CA ALA A 115 2.47 13.74 -8.03
C ALA A 115 2.39 15.13 -8.71
N VAL A 116 2.46 16.21 -7.92
CA VAL A 116 2.50 17.59 -8.45
C VAL A 116 3.76 17.81 -9.27
N ALA A 117 4.93 17.37 -8.80
CA ALA A 117 6.19 17.47 -9.52
C ALA A 117 6.19 16.68 -10.85
N ALA A 118 5.41 15.61 -10.93
CA ALA A 118 5.19 14.85 -12.18
C ALA A 118 4.16 15.51 -13.12
N GLY A 119 3.54 16.64 -12.70
CA GLY A 119 2.60 17.42 -13.50
C GLY A 119 1.13 17.20 -13.19
N VAL A 120 0.78 16.37 -12.21
CA VAL A 120 -0.61 16.19 -11.78
C VAL A 120 -1.13 17.50 -11.16
N LYS A 121 -2.29 17.96 -11.60
CA LYS A 121 -2.89 19.16 -11.02
C LYS A 121 -3.27 18.91 -9.56
N PRO A 122 -3.01 19.85 -8.63
CA PRO A 122 -3.37 19.67 -7.22
C PRO A 122 -4.83 19.25 -7.00
N ASP A 123 -5.76 19.84 -7.76
CA ASP A 123 -7.19 19.51 -7.64
C ASP A 123 -7.56 18.10 -8.12
N ASN A 124 -6.65 17.41 -8.80
CA ASN A 124 -6.82 16.02 -9.21
C ASN A 124 -6.26 15.02 -8.17
N ILE A 125 -5.77 15.49 -7.02
CA ILE A 125 -5.22 14.65 -5.96
C ILE A 125 -6.21 14.61 -4.79
N ILE A 126 -6.64 13.39 -4.40
CA ILE A 126 -7.54 13.16 -3.28
C ILE A 126 -6.81 12.30 -2.25
N ILE A 127 -6.61 12.84 -1.05
CA ILE A 127 -6.04 12.14 0.11
C ILE A 127 -7.22 11.69 0.97
N TRP A 128 -7.39 10.39 1.19
CA TRP A 128 -8.62 9.94 1.82
C TRP A 128 -8.52 8.67 2.65
N ASP A 129 -9.40 8.58 3.64
CA ASP A 129 -9.80 7.34 4.30
C ASP A 129 -11.32 7.26 4.41
N ARG A 130 -11.84 6.11 4.75
CA ARG A 130 -13.26 5.76 4.64
C ARG A 130 -14.17 6.59 5.52
N TYR A 131 -13.85 6.76 6.80
CA TYR A 131 -14.75 7.38 7.77
C TYR A 131 -14.22 8.69 8.32
N LYS A 132 -15.13 9.68 8.42
CA LYS A 132 -14.81 11.02 8.95
C LYS A 132 -14.23 10.94 10.38
N ASP A 133 -14.77 10.05 11.21
CA ASP A 133 -14.33 9.90 12.60
C ASP A 133 -12.89 9.39 12.73
N HIS A 134 -12.36 8.74 11.70
CA HIS A 134 -10.96 8.31 11.67
C HIS A 134 -9.98 9.49 11.63
N PHE A 135 -10.41 10.68 11.24
CA PHE A 135 -9.58 11.88 11.19
C PHE A 135 -9.47 12.61 12.54
N LEU A 136 -10.41 12.39 13.47
CA LEU A 136 -10.59 13.21 14.67
C LEU A 136 -9.37 13.30 15.60
N GLN A 137 -8.55 12.26 15.67
CA GLN A 137 -7.39 12.19 16.55
C GLN A 137 -6.09 11.96 15.76
N THR A 138 -6.03 12.56 14.58
CA THR A 138 -4.85 12.54 13.71
C THR A 138 -4.39 13.95 13.38
N GLU A 139 -3.22 14.09 12.80
CA GLU A 139 -2.71 15.38 12.31
C GLU A 139 -3.34 15.78 10.96
N TYR A 140 -4.12 14.90 10.31
CA TYR A 140 -4.81 15.22 9.06
C TYR A 140 -5.97 16.19 9.30
N LYS A 141 -6.02 17.24 8.49
CA LYS A 141 -7.13 18.21 8.47
C LYS A 141 -7.89 18.06 7.17
N LEU A 142 -9.23 17.95 7.25
CA LEU A 142 -10.08 17.92 6.05
C LEU A 142 -9.99 19.25 5.30
N GLY A 143 -9.93 19.19 3.97
CA GLY A 143 -9.81 20.35 3.10
C GLY A 143 -8.53 20.36 2.29
N LYS A 144 -8.11 21.51 1.80
CA LYS A 144 -6.88 21.65 0.98
C LYS A 144 -5.63 21.23 1.76
N HIS A 145 -4.76 20.48 1.08
CA HIS A 145 -3.49 20.03 1.63
C HIS A 145 -2.35 20.90 1.08
N GLU A 146 -1.40 21.29 1.92
CA GLU A 146 -0.29 22.20 1.56
C GLU A 146 0.63 21.64 0.47
N SER A 147 0.85 20.33 0.43
CA SER A 147 1.67 19.66 -0.59
C SER A 147 0.91 19.37 -1.90
N GLY A 148 -0.30 19.87 -2.02
CA GLY A 148 -1.22 19.63 -3.13
C GLY A 148 -2.29 18.59 -2.81
N GLY A 149 -3.47 18.78 -3.38
CA GLY A 149 -4.61 17.90 -3.22
C GLY A 149 -5.62 18.34 -2.17
N THR A 150 -6.61 17.47 -1.95
CA THR A 150 -7.69 17.67 -0.98
C THR A 150 -7.78 16.46 -0.06
N VAL A 151 -7.77 16.69 1.25
CA VAL A 151 -8.02 15.66 2.26
C VAL A 151 -9.52 15.55 2.48
N CYS A 152 -10.08 14.37 2.31
CA CYS A 152 -11.50 14.13 2.53
C CYS A 152 -11.77 12.75 3.12
N ALA A 153 -12.92 12.64 3.77
CA ALA A 153 -13.47 11.36 4.20
C ALA A 153 -14.36 10.79 3.08
N GLY A 154 -14.29 9.47 2.88
CA GLY A 154 -15.25 8.71 2.09
C GLY A 154 -16.61 8.63 2.80
N GLY A 155 -17.41 7.66 2.42
CA GLY A 155 -18.70 7.40 3.05
C GLY A 155 -19.89 7.52 2.08
N GLU A 156 -19.64 7.90 0.84
CA GLU A 156 -20.58 7.76 -0.25
C GLU A 156 -20.25 6.52 -1.08
N TYR A 157 -21.22 5.62 -1.24
CA TYR A 157 -21.00 4.32 -1.84
C TYR A 157 -21.69 4.17 -3.19
N ASP A 158 -20.98 3.53 -4.12
CA ASP A 158 -21.45 3.25 -5.46
C ASP A 158 -22.47 2.09 -5.44
N ALA A 159 -23.66 2.32 -5.94
CA ALA A 159 -24.73 1.31 -5.94
C ALA A 159 -24.43 0.13 -6.88
N GLU A 160 -23.64 0.36 -7.92
CA GLU A 160 -23.34 -0.63 -8.97
C GLU A 160 -22.02 -1.38 -8.75
N ARG A 161 -21.13 -0.83 -7.93
CA ARG A 161 -19.81 -1.40 -7.66
C ARG A 161 -19.81 -2.13 -6.32
N LEU A 162 -20.18 -3.40 -6.34
CA LEU A 162 -20.35 -4.22 -5.14
C LEU A 162 -19.63 -5.57 -5.23
N VAL A 163 -19.23 -6.07 -4.06
CA VAL A 163 -18.64 -7.40 -3.85
C VAL A 163 -19.53 -8.16 -2.88
N ASN A 164 -19.82 -9.42 -3.19
CA ASN A 164 -20.52 -10.30 -2.27
C ASN A 164 -19.62 -10.66 -1.09
N THR A 165 -20.19 -10.60 0.11
CA THR A 165 -19.59 -11.16 1.32
C THR A 165 -20.42 -12.36 1.76
N ILE A 166 -19.96 -13.11 2.75
CA ILE A 166 -20.70 -14.24 3.30
C ILE A 166 -22.08 -13.79 3.84
N LYS A 167 -22.16 -12.59 4.41
CA LYS A 167 -23.37 -12.08 5.08
C LYS A 167 -24.08 -10.94 4.35
N SER A 168 -23.42 -10.30 3.40
CA SER A 168 -23.96 -9.08 2.77
C SER A 168 -23.25 -8.74 1.47
N GLN A 169 -23.58 -7.57 0.93
CA GLN A 169 -22.87 -6.96 -0.20
C GLN A 169 -22.10 -5.72 0.27
N ALA A 170 -20.80 -5.71 0.03
CA ALA A 170 -19.96 -4.55 0.27
C ALA A 170 -19.90 -3.66 -0.98
N ARG A 171 -20.25 -2.39 -0.84
CA ARG A 171 -20.25 -1.40 -1.94
C ARG A 171 -18.99 -0.58 -1.90
N MET A 172 -18.37 -0.36 -3.08
CA MET A 172 -17.17 0.46 -3.22
C MET A 172 -17.48 1.94 -2.94
N ASP A 173 -16.56 2.62 -2.27
CA ASP A 173 -16.63 4.07 -2.05
C ASP A 173 -16.51 4.81 -3.39
N LYS A 174 -17.31 5.87 -3.59
CA LYS A 174 -17.31 6.67 -4.82
C LYS A 174 -15.98 7.40 -5.06
N LEU A 175 -15.21 7.70 -4.01
CA LEU A 175 -13.87 8.25 -4.18
C LEU A 175 -12.98 7.31 -4.99
N ALA A 176 -13.12 5.99 -4.77
CA ALA A 176 -12.37 4.98 -5.51
C ALA A 176 -13.00 4.67 -6.88
N SER A 177 -14.34 4.53 -6.97
CA SER A 177 -15.00 4.06 -8.18
C SER A 177 -15.24 5.14 -9.25
N GLN A 178 -15.31 6.42 -8.84
CA GLN A 178 -15.72 7.52 -9.71
C GLN A 178 -14.78 8.72 -9.68
N ALA A 179 -14.22 9.07 -8.51
CA ALA A 179 -13.46 10.30 -8.35
C ALA A 179 -11.97 10.14 -8.70
N THR A 180 -11.41 8.95 -8.63
CA THR A 180 -10.00 8.65 -8.91
C THR A 180 -9.84 7.55 -9.96
N GLN A 181 -8.72 7.53 -10.66
CA GLN A 181 -8.37 6.55 -11.70
C GLN A 181 -7.23 5.62 -11.26
N ILE A 182 -6.36 6.16 -10.42
CA ILE A 182 -5.28 5.42 -9.80
C ILE A 182 -5.27 5.68 -8.30
N THR A 183 -4.80 4.70 -7.54
CA THR A 183 -4.62 4.82 -6.10
C THR A 183 -3.18 4.48 -5.72
N ILE A 184 -2.52 5.41 -5.04
CA ILE A 184 -1.32 5.10 -4.28
C ILE A 184 -1.78 4.57 -2.92
N ASN A 185 -1.43 3.33 -2.65
CA ASN A 185 -1.83 2.65 -1.43
C ASN A 185 -0.81 2.91 -0.32
N LEU A 186 -1.23 3.57 0.75
CA LEU A 186 -0.39 3.98 1.88
C LEU A 186 -0.80 3.24 3.17
N PRO A 187 -0.62 1.90 3.25
CA PRO A 187 -0.94 1.13 4.44
C PRO A 187 0.05 1.37 5.57
N VAL A 188 -0.27 0.83 6.74
CA VAL A 188 0.61 0.80 7.92
C VAL A 188 0.95 -0.64 8.27
N LEU A 189 2.21 -0.90 8.64
CA LEU A 189 2.65 -2.21 9.12
C LEU A 189 2.05 -2.52 10.49
N LYS A 190 1.00 -3.33 10.53
CA LYS A 190 0.36 -3.74 11.77
C LYS A 190 -0.30 -5.12 11.67
N ASP A 191 -0.33 -5.83 12.81
CA ASP A 191 -1.07 -7.08 12.93
C ASP A 191 -2.59 -6.86 12.79
N HIS A 192 -3.31 -7.95 12.70
CA HIS A 192 -4.77 -7.94 12.74
C HIS A 192 -5.29 -9.19 13.43
N ILE A 193 -6.22 -9.01 14.36
CA ILE A 193 -6.76 -10.08 15.18
C ILE A 193 -7.42 -11.21 14.37
N CYS A 194 -8.00 -10.91 13.22
CA CYS A 194 -8.67 -11.91 12.37
C CYS A 194 -7.86 -12.29 11.12
N ALA A 195 -7.11 -11.37 10.52
CA ALA A 195 -6.43 -11.59 9.24
C ALA A 195 -4.90 -11.74 9.38
N GLY A 196 -4.38 -11.84 10.60
CA GLY A 196 -2.94 -11.93 10.88
C GLY A 196 -2.19 -10.62 10.60
N VAL A 197 -2.34 -10.04 9.43
CA VAL A 197 -1.68 -8.79 9.03
C VAL A 197 -2.68 -7.79 8.42
N THR A 198 -2.46 -6.52 8.72
CA THR A 198 -3.00 -5.39 7.94
C THR A 198 -1.85 -4.79 7.16
N ALA A 199 -1.92 -4.86 5.84
CA ALA A 199 -0.95 -4.25 4.95
C ALA A 199 -1.65 -3.83 3.64
N SER A 200 -1.11 -4.13 2.46
CA SER A 200 -1.57 -3.62 1.19
C SER A 200 -2.97 -4.09 0.79
N LEU A 201 -3.17 -5.41 0.69
CA LEU A 201 -4.44 -6.00 0.23
C LEU A 201 -5.60 -5.56 1.12
N LYS A 202 -5.42 -5.68 2.44
CA LYS A 202 -6.46 -5.34 3.41
C LYS A 202 -6.75 -3.84 3.49
N ASN A 203 -5.76 -2.97 3.29
CA ASN A 203 -5.99 -1.52 3.28
C ASN A 203 -6.97 -1.10 2.18
N ILE A 204 -6.92 -1.73 1.03
CA ILE A 204 -7.87 -1.54 -0.07
C ILE A 204 -9.19 -2.26 0.24
N ALA A 205 -9.17 -3.56 0.51
CA ALA A 205 -10.36 -4.38 0.66
C ALA A 205 -11.29 -3.92 1.79
N PHE A 206 -10.72 -3.50 2.93
CA PHE A 206 -11.48 -3.01 4.07
C PHE A 206 -11.60 -1.49 4.13
N GLY A 207 -10.69 -0.77 3.47
CA GLY A 207 -10.63 0.68 3.50
C GLY A 207 -11.42 1.37 2.41
N CYS A 208 -11.87 0.64 1.38
CA CYS A 208 -12.56 1.22 0.22
C CYS A 208 -14.00 0.71 0.03
N TYR A 209 -14.54 -0.05 0.99
CA TYR A 209 -15.87 -0.63 0.90
C TYR A 209 -16.72 -0.36 2.14
N LYS A 210 -18.05 -0.31 1.95
CA LYS A 210 -19.04 -0.18 3.02
C LYS A 210 -19.14 -1.48 3.83
N HIS A 211 -19.22 -1.36 5.15
CA HIS A 211 -19.47 -2.48 6.07
C HIS A 211 -18.55 -3.72 5.92
N PRO A 212 -17.24 -3.56 5.71
CA PRO A 212 -16.35 -4.71 5.59
C PRO A 212 -16.20 -5.48 6.91
N GLU A 213 -16.59 -4.90 8.04
CA GLU A 213 -16.63 -5.56 9.35
C GLU A 213 -17.48 -6.83 9.33
N LEU A 214 -18.46 -6.94 8.43
CA LEU A 214 -19.29 -8.14 8.23
C LEU A 214 -18.53 -9.27 7.51
N ALA A 215 -17.29 -9.03 7.06
CA ALA A 215 -16.48 -9.97 6.33
C ALA A 215 -15.24 -10.46 7.12
N HIS A 216 -15.30 -10.46 8.45
CA HIS A 216 -14.21 -10.95 9.31
C HIS A 216 -14.20 -12.48 9.51
N GLU A 217 -15.16 -13.20 8.96
CA GLU A 217 -15.20 -14.66 9.03
C GLU A 217 -14.06 -15.29 8.22
N ASN A 218 -13.70 -16.52 8.57
CA ASN A 218 -12.69 -17.32 7.89
C ASN A 218 -11.37 -16.52 7.63
N PHE A 219 -10.87 -15.84 8.68
CA PHE A 219 -9.65 -15.00 8.58
C PHE A 219 -9.75 -13.89 7.51
N CYS A 220 -10.95 -13.40 7.22
CA CYS A 220 -11.26 -12.44 6.16
C CYS A 220 -11.01 -12.96 4.73
N ASP A 221 -10.86 -14.27 4.55
CA ASP A 221 -10.66 -14.92 3.26
C ASP A 221 -11.96 -15.63 2.82
N PRO A 222 -12.36 -15.57 1.55
CA PRO A 222 -11.70 -14.92 0.42
C PRO A 222 -12.03 -13.43 0.25
N TYR A 223 -12.76 -12.78 1.17
CA TYR A 223 -13.26 -11.42 0.98
C TYR A 223 -12.16 -10.40 0.65
N ILE A 224 -10.99 -10.46 1.31
CA ILE A 224 -9.89 -9.53 1.02
C ILE A 224 -9.50 -9.63 -0.45
N VAL A 225 -9.41 -10.84 -0.98
CA VAL A 225 -9.00 -11.09 -2.36
C VAL A 225 -10.10 -10.68 -3.34
N ASP A 226 -11.35 -11.09 -3.08
CA ASP A 226 -12.51 -10.74 -3.91
C ASP A 226 -12.67 -9.21 -4.02
N ALA A 227 -12.54 -8.49 -2.91
CA ALA A 227 -12.63 -7.04 -2.88
C ALA A 227 -11.46 -6.36 -3.60
N TYR A 228 -10.23 -6.89 -3.46
CA TYR A 228 -9.08 -6.35 -4.16
C TYR A 228 -9.16 -6.59 -5.67
N GLU A 229 -9.52 -7.79 -6.12
CA GLU A 229 -9.75 -8.11 -7.54
C GLU A 229 -10.85 -7.22 -8.15
N HIS A 230 -11.93 -7.01 -7.40
CA HIS A 230 -13.00 -6.12 -7.82
C HIS A 230 -12.50 -4.68 -7.92
N TYR A 231 -11.71 -4.21 -6.94
CA TYR A 231 -11.16 -2.86 -6.89
C TYR A 231 -10.31 -2.53 -8.13
N ILE A 232 -9.37 -3.40 -8.48
CA ILE A 232 -8.43 -3.16 -9.58
C ILE A 232 -9.07 -3.18 -10.99
N LYS A 233 -10.34 -3.61 -11.11
CA LYS A 233 -11.11 -3.45 -12.36
C LYS A 233 -11.48 -1.99 -12.63
N TYR A 234 -11.58 -1.18 -11.60
CA TYR A 234 -12.05 0.22 -11.69
C TYR A 234 -10.98 1.24 -11.33
N ASN A 235 -10.02 0.85 -10.50
CA ASN A 235 -8.99 1.75 -10.01
C ASN A 235 -7.64 1.02 -9.91
N LYS A 236 -6.61 1.51 -10.57
CA LYS A 236 -5.29 0.88 -10.57
C LYS A 236 -4.51 1.23 -9.32
N VAL A 237 -3.66 0.31 -8.83
CA VAL A 237 -2.76 0.51 -7.69
C VAL A 237 -1.30 0.38 -8.16
N PRO A 238 -0.71 1.42 -8.77
CA PRO A 238 0.61 1.34 -9.38
C PRO A 238 1.76 1.40 -8.36
N LEU A 239 1.50 1.83 -7.13
CA LEU A 239 2.50 1.98 -6.09
C LEU A 239 1.89 1.75 -4.70
N ILE A 240 2.63 1.02 -3.88
CA ILE A 240 2.35 0.81 -2.47
C ILE A 240 3.53 1.39 -1.68
N ILE A 241 3.24 2.25 -0.69
CA ILE A 241 4.23 2.75 0.26
C ILE A 241 3.70 2.47 1.65
N MET A 242 4.23 1.42 2.29
CA MET A 242 3.81 1.02 3.63
C MET A 242 4.61 1.78 4.68
N ASP A 243 3.89 2.52 5.52
CA ASP A 243 4.47 3.14 6.71
C ASP A 243 4.80 2.09 7.77
N ALA A 244 6.06 1.97 8.08
CA ALA A 244 6.61 1.20 9.18
C ALA A 244 7.57 2.05 10.02
N THR A 245 7.48 3.38 9.97
CA THR A 245 8.22 4.26 10.89
C THR A 245 7.87 3.91 12.33
N GLN A 246 6.58 3.64 12.56
CA GLN A 246 6.05 2.93 13.72
C GLN A 246 5.19 1.76 13.24
N ALA A 247 5.28 0.62 13.90
CA ALA A 247 4.55 -0.59 13.56
C ALA A 247 3.87 -1.20 14.79
N CYS A 248 2.98 -2.19 14.57
CA CYS A 248 2.25 -2.88 15.62
C CYS A 248 2.31 -4.38 15.41
N TYR A 249 2.70 -5.14 16.45
CA TYR A 249 2.82 -6.60 16.38
C TYR A 249 1.72 -7.36 17.13
N GLU A 250 0.89 -6.66 17.93
CA GLU A 250 -0.24 -7.23 18.66
C GLU A 250 -1.33 -6.18 18.89
N GLY A 251 -2.58 -6.62 19.01
CA GLY A 251 -3.74 -5.76 19.30
C GLY A 251 -4.26 -4.94 18.11
N GLY A 252 -3.74 -5.20 16.91
CA GLY A 252 -4.24 -4.54 15.71
C GLY A 252 -5.68 -4.95 15.33
N PRO A 253 -6.39 -4.07 14.63
CA PRO A 253 -5.94 -2.86 13.96
C PRO A 253 -5.88 -1.60 14.84
N ARG A 254 -6.35 -1.65 16.10
CA ARG A 254 -6.41 -0.54 17.07
C ARG A 254 -5.74 -0.93 18.38
N PRO A 255 -4.39 -0.94 18.45
CA PRO A 255 -3.69 -1.35 19.65
C PRO A 255 -3.96 -0.36 20.80
N THR A 256 -4.51 -0.87 21.89
CA THR A 256 -4.76 -0.11 23.11
C THR A 256 -3.55 -0.09 24.04
N ASN A 257 -2.74 -1.16 24.01
CA ASN A 257 -1.52 -1.24 24.79
C ASN A 257 -0.34 -0.61 24.02
N PRO A 258 0.30 0.46 24.55
CA PRO A 258 1.44 1.08 23.88
C PRO A 258 2.64 0.16 23.65
N SER A 259 2.83 -0.88 24.49
CA SER A 259 3.94 -1.85 24.34
C SER A 259 3.82 -2.72 23.10
N TYR A 260 2.64 -2.82 22.49
CA TYR A 260 2.41 -3.59 21.26
C TYR A 260 2.91 -2.89 20.00
N ARG A 261 3.38 -1.66 20.14
CA ARG A 261 3.97 -0.86 19.05
C ARG A 261 5.48 -0.82 19.20
N TRP A 262 6.16 -0.71 18.06
CA TRP A 262 7.60 -0.49 18.04
C TRP A 262 8.00 0.48 16.94
N LYS A 263 9.11 1.17 17.11
CA LYS A 263 9.74 1.98 16.08
C LYS A 263 10.52 1.04 15.16
N GLU A 264 9.94 0.69 14.02
CA GLU A 264 10.61 -0.12 12.98
C GLU A 264 11.58 0.75 12.18
N ASN A 265 11.38 2.07 12.22
CA ASN A 265 12.20 3.08 11.56
C ASN A 265 12.36 2.85 10.05
N ALA A 266 11.35 2.28 9.42
CA ALA A 266 11.41 1.89 8.01
C ALA A 266 10.17 2.33 7.22
N ILE A 267 10.35 2.42 5.90
CA ILE A 267 9.27 2.56 4.90
C ILE A 267 9.50 1.47 3.86
N TYR A 268 8.43 0.79 3.43
CA TYR A 268 8.51 -0.25 2.41
C TYR A 268 7.81 0.19 1.14
N LEU A 269 8.41 -0.05 -0.02
CA LEU A 269 7.85 0.28 -1.33
C LEU A 269 7.75 -0.97 -2.20
N ALA A 270 6.63 -1.15 -2.89
CA ALA A 270 6.42 -2.22 -3.86
C ALA A 270 5.35 -1.84 -4.89
N VAL A 271 5.25 -2.65 -5.94
CA VAL A 271 4.13 -2.65 -6.90
C VAL A 271 3.24 -3.87 -6.66
N ASP A 272 3.83 -5.00 -6.28
CA ASP A 272 3.14 -6.26 -6.01
C ASP A 272 2.54 -6.25 -4.58
N PRO A 273 1.20 -6.28 -4.44
CA PRO A 273 0.54 -6.23 -3.15
C PRO A 273 0.73 -7.52 -2.33
N VAL A 274 0.88 -8.65 -3.00
CA VAL A 274 1.05 -9.96 -2.34
C VAL A 274 2.45 -10.09 -1.79
N ALA A 275 3.47 -9.69 -2.56
CA ALA A 275 4.85 -9.64 -2.09
C ALA A 275 5.02 -8.67 -0.91
N MET A 276 4.36 -7.50 -0.96
CA MET A 276 4.34 -6.54 0.15
C MET A 276 3.75 -7.18 1.42
N ASP A 277 2.58 -7.82 1.31
CA ASP A 277 1.88 -8.42 2.45
C ASP A 277 2.65 -9.63 3.01
N GLN A 278 3.32 -10.41 2.15
CA GLN A 278 4.20 -11.51 2.55
C GLN A 278 5.36 -11.00 3.41
N ILE A 279 6.04 -9.93 2.98
CA ILE A 279 7.14 -9.31 3.74
C ILE A 279 6.60 -8.67 5.03
N ALA A 280 5.46 -8.00 4.99
CA ALA A 280 4.81 -7.42 6.17
C ALA A 280 4.48 -8.48 7.22
N MET A 281 3.87 -9.60 6.81
CA MET A 281 3.56 -10.71 7.69
C MET A 281 4.84 -11.30 8.32
N GLN A 282 5.88 -11.56 7.52
CA GLN A 282 7.16 -12.07 8.02
C GLN A 282 7.78 -11.13 9.06
N ARG A 283 7.73 -9.80 8.82
CA ARG A 283 8.30 -8.81 9.74
C ARG A 283 7.55 -8.74 11.07
N ILE A 284 6.22 -8.81 11.04
CA ILE A 284 5.41 -8.90 12.26
C ILE A 284 5.70 -10.19 13.02
N MET A 285 5.76 -11.34 12.34
CA MET A 285 6.05 -12.63 12.99
C MET A 285 7.45 -12.68 13.58
N LEU A 286 8.43 -12.04 12.94
CA LEU A 286 9.76 -11.89 13.50
C LEU A 286 9.70 -11.08 14.81
N LYS A 287 8.99 -9.94 14.82
CA LYS A 287 8.83 -9.13 16.04
C LYS A 287 8.09 -9.87 17.15
N ARG A 288 7.05 -10.62 16.82
CA ARG A 288 6.33 -11.46 17.78
C ARG A 288 7.24 -12.52 18.42
N ARG A 289 8.11 -13.16 17.64
CA ARG A 289 9.14 -14.12 18.16
C ARG A 289 10.13 -13.43 19.10
N GLU A 290 10.61 -12.22 18.76
CA GLU A 290 11.45 -11.41 19.66
C GLU A 290 10.76 -11.11 21.01
N MET A 291 9.43 -11.05 21.00
CA MET A 291 8.59 -10.81 22.17
C MET A 291 8.02 -12.09 22.79
N GLU A 292 8.56 -13.26 22.42
CA GLU A 292 8.15 -14.59 22.90
C GLU A 292 6.65 -14.90 22.71
N MET A 293 6.04 -14.34 21.64
CA MET A 293 4.62 -14.51 21.34
C MET A 293 4.40 -15.57 20.25
N SER A 294 3.22 -16.19 20.26
CA SER A 294 2.81 -17.19 19.26
C SER A 294 2.79 -16.63 17.84
N ASP A 295 3.06 -17.49 16.87
CA ASP A 295 2.94 -17.18 15.44
C ASP A 295 1.45 -17.06 15.04
N LYS A 296 1.14 -16.03 14.26
CA LYS A 296 -0.20 -15.76 13.69
C LYS A 296 -0.22 -15.87 12.16
N SER A 297 0.86 -16.32 11.53
CA SER A 297 0.95 -16.37 10.06
C SER A 297 -0.17 -17.20 9.42
N ILE A 298 -0.63 -18.24 10.12
CA ILE A 298 -1.76 -19.07 9.68
C ILE A 298 -3.06 -18.28 9.47
N MET A 299 -3.20 -17.12 10.09
CA MET A 299 -4.37 -16.25 9.90
C MET A 299 -4.29 -15.41 8.63
N SER A 300 -3.11 -15.32 8.00
CA SER A 300 -2.91 -14.52 6.78
C SER A 300 -3.18 -15.33 5.49
N VAL A 301 -4.28 -16.10 5.49
CA VAL A 301 -4.70 -16.99 4.40
C VAL A 301 -4.84 -16.23 3.08
N HIS A 302 -5.37 -15.01 3.14
CA HIS A 302 -5.58 -14.15 1.98
C HIS A 302 -4.32 -13.90 1.13
N ILE A 303 -3.12 -14.00 1.72
CA ILE A 303 -1.86 -13.84 0.98
C ILE A 303 -1.68 -15.00 0.00
N SER A 304 -1.92 -16.23 0.45
CA SER A 304 -1.85 -17.43 -0.40
C SER A 304 -2.96 -17.44 -1.45
N THR A 305 -4.21 -17.13 -1.03
CA THR A 305 -5.35 -17.05 -1.95
C THR A 305 -5.10 -15.98 -3.04
N ALA A 306 -4.55 -14.81 -2.69
CA ALA A 306 -4.21 -13.77 -3.66
C ALA A 306 -3.10 -14.20 -4.63
N ALA A 307 -2.09 -14.91 -4.14
CA ALA A 307 -1.02 -15.47 -4.99
C ALA A 307 -1.57 -16.53 -5.96
N GLU A 308 -2.42 -17.43 -5.50
CA GLU A 308 -3.07 -18.46 -6.33
C GLU A 308 -3.94 -17.85 -7.42
N ARG A 309 -4.58 -16.70 -7.16
CA ARG A 309 -5.38 -15.96 -8.13
C ARG A 309 -4.56 -15.01 -9.03
N GLY A 310 -3.23 -15.03 -8.92
CA GLY A 310 -2.33 -14.26 -9.80
C GLY A 310 -2.26 -12.76 -9.51
N LEU A 311 -2.62 -12.31 -8.30
CA LEU A 311 -2.51 -10.90 -7.91
C LEU A 311 -1.08 -10.47 -7.55
N GLY A 312 -0.16 -11.42 -7.47
CA GLY A 312 1.24 -11.22 -7.14
C GLY A 312 1.89 -12.52 -6.66
N THR A 313 3.03 -12.44 -5.97
CA THR A 313 3.75 -13.62 -5.48
C THR A 313 4.00 -13.59 -4.00
N ASN A 314 3.80 -14.72 -3.32
CA ASN A 314 4.20 -14.97 -1.93
C ASN A 314 5.42 -15.89 -1.82
N LYS A 315 6.00 -16.33 -2.97
CA LYS A 315 7.16 -17.24 -3.00
C LYS A 315 8.44 -16.48 -2.70
N PRO A 316 9.21 -16.86 -1.67
CA PRO A 316 10.41 -16.11 -1.26
C PRO A 316 11.48 -15.99 -2.36
N ASP A 317 11.65 -17.02 -3.18
CA ASP A 317 12.59 -17.03 -4.31
C ASP A 317 12.17 -16.12 -5.47
N MET A 318 10.89 -15.72 -5.52
CA MET A 318 10.31 -14.80 -6.50
C MET A 318 10.19 -13.37 -5.98
N ILE A 319 10.60 -13.09 -4.74
CA ILE A 319 10.65 -11.74 -4.18
C ILE A 319 12.09 -11.25 -4.15
N ASP A 320 12.35 -10.13 -4.81
CA ASP A 320 13.62 -9.38 -4.73
C ASP A 320 13.51 -8.35 -3.60
N PHE A 321 13.93 -8.76 -2.40
CA PHE A 321 13.85 -7.91 -1.21
C PHE A 321 15.17 -7.18 -0.97
N THR A 322 15.15 -5.87 -1.11
CA THR A 322 16.32 -4.99 -0.94
C THR A 322 16.14 -4.10 0.29
N THR A 323 17.21 -3.91 1.07
CA THR A 323 17.23 -2.93 2.17
C THR A 323 18.24 -1.82 1.88
N ILE A 324 17.79 -0.58 2.00
CA ILE A 324 18.61 0.64 1.93
C ILE A 324 18.66 1.23 3.34
N ARG A 325 19.85 1.57 3.81
CA ARG A 325 20.06 2.30 5.06
C ARG A 325 20.56 3.72 4.76
N ILE A 326 19.89 4.73 5.32
CA ILE A 326 20.23 6.16 5.13
C ILE A 326 20.43 6.90 6.44
#